data_a794cb0b9e18504c08af48a3a47eca8d
#
_entry.id   a794cb0b9e18504c08af48a3a47eca8d
#
_cell.length_a   1.000
_cell.length_b   1.000
_cell.length_c   1.000
_cell.angle_alpha   90.00
_cell.angle_beta   90.00
_cell.angle_gamma   90.00
#
_symmetry.space_group_name_H-M   'P 1'
#
loop_
_entity.id
_entity.type
_entity.pdbx_description
1 polymer ?
#
loop_
_entity_poly.entity_id
_entity_poly.type
_entity_poly.pdbx_seq_one_letter_code
_entity_poly.pdbx_strand_id
1 'polypeptide(L)'
;MKNEEFNIRTFNIAQRATIQHSTFNTQHSTLRNAQPFHTQHSTFHIQHSTFMKKLYAHVLDYFRQLHPEVTTELEFGSVFQLLVAVVLSAQCTDKRVNQVTPELFRHYPDAHAMSQADEAEVYEYVKSVSYPNAKARHLVELSRMIESDYGGEVPNDFDSLLRLPGVGRKTANVMQAVAFGQSAMPVDTHVYRVSHRLGLVPKSANTPLKVEKELMRHIPAADLARAHHWLLLHGRYVCTSRKPHCSKCALADVCPKRIEGSKLS
;
A
#
# COMPACT_ATOMS: atom_id res chain seq x y z
N MET A 1 27.34 -3.14 -3.99
CA MET A 1 26.97 -4.38 -4.67
C MET A 1 25.66 -4.13 -5.36
N LYS A 2 25.63 -4.43 -6.59
CA LYS A 2 24.70 -4.29 -7.73
C LYS A 2 23.29 -3.79 -7.44
N ASN A 3 23.04 -2.53 -7.88
CA ASN A 3 21.72 -2.06 -8.28
C ASN A 3 21.21 -3.00 -9.38
N GLU A 4 20.28 -3.87 -9.05
CA GLU A 4 19.41 -4.44 -10.07
C GLU A 4 18.49 -3.31 -10.53
N GLU A 5 18.82 -2.72 -11.65
CA GLU A 5 17.91 -1.91 -12.43
C GLU A 5 16.64 -2.72 -12.61
N PHE A 6 15.54 -2.14 -12.15
CA PHE A 6 14.19 -2.65 -12.36
C PHE A 6 13.99 -2.85 -13.86
N ASN A 7 14.27 -4.08 -14.32
CA ASN A 7 14.39 -4.40 -15.72
C ASN A 7 13.01 -4.42 -16.37
N ILE A 8 12.66 -3.29 -17.01
CA ILE A 8 11.40 -3.11 -17.75
C ILE A 8 11.44 -3.87 -19.11
N ARG A 9 12.50 -4.57 -19.41
CA ARG A 9 12.66 -5.30 -20.66
C ARG A 9 12.35 -6.79 -20.47
N THR A 10 11.44 -7.24 -21.30
CA THR A 10 10.96 -8.60 -21.57
C THR A 10 9.70 -9.03 -20.85
N PHE A 11 8.57 -8.57 -21.37
CA PHE A 11 7.44 -9.46 -21.56
C PHE A 11 6.56 -8.95 -22.73
N ASN A 12 7.03 -9.20 -23.94
CA ASN A 12 6.17 -9.24 -25.13
C ASN A 12 5.68 -10.69 -25.24
N ILE A 13 4.54 -11.03 -24.68
CA ILE A 13 3.82 -12.24 -25.03
C ILE A 13 2.42 -11.84 -25.47
N ALA A 14 2.23 -12.07 -26.78
CA ALA A 14 0.97 -11.97 -27.45
C ALA A 14 -0.09 -12.88 -26.82
N GLN A 15 -1.11 -12.30 -26.26
CA GLN A 15 -2.46 -12.87 -26.28
C GLN A 15 -3.45 -11.72 -26.47
N ARG A 16 -3.70 -11.41 -27.74
CA ARG A 16 -4.85 -10.61 -28.14
C ARG A 16 -6.12 -11.44 -27.93
N ALA A 17 -6.81 -11.21 -26.83
CA ALA A 17 -8.20 -11.59 -26.74
C ALA A 17 -9.03 -10.51 -27.43
N THR A 18 -9.55 -10.83 -28.58
CA THR A 18 -10.43 -10.00 -29.41
C THR A 18 -11.74 -9.79 -28.65
N ILE A 19 -11.96 -8.57 -28.15
CA ILE A 19 -13.28 -8.15 -27.68
C ILE A 19 -13.99 -7.53 -28.88
N GLN A 20 -14.96 -8.25 -29.42
CA GLN A 20 -15.84 -7.75 -30.47
C GLN A 20 -16.77 -6.66 -29.91
N HIS A 21 -16.68 -5.48 -30.51
CA HIS A 21 -17.65 -4.41 -30.34
C HIS A 21 -18.94 -4.79 -31.08
N SER A 22 -20.00 -5.05 -30.34
CA SER A 22 -21.35 -5.10 -30.91
C SER A 22 -21.97 -3.70 -30.85
N THR A 23 -22.13 -3.11 -32.01
CA THR A 23 -22.90 -1.89 -32.26
C THR A 23 -24.37 -2.16 -32.04
N PHE A 24 -24.97 -1.43 -31.11
CA PHE A 24 -26.45 -1.45 -30.95
C PHE A 24 -27.09 -0.40 -31.84
N ASN A 25 -27.87 -0.89 -32.77
CA ASN A 25 -28.71 -0.11 -33.66
C ASN A 25 -30.05 0.23 -32.95
N THR A 26 -30.37 1.51 -32.86
CA THR A 26 -31.60 2.01 -32.24
C THR A 26 -32.71 2.05 -33.29
N GLN A 27 -33.72 1.19 -33.15
CA GLN A 27 -35.02 1.40 -33.82
C GLN A 27 -36.07 1.82 -32.80
N HIS A 28 -36.67 2.97 -33.07
CA HIS A 28 -37.86 3.47 -32.38
C HIS A 28 -39.08 2.62 -32.71
N SER A 29 -39.78 2.14 -31.70
CA SER A 29 -41.20 1.84 -31.78
C SER A 29 -41.90 2.22 -30.48
N THR A 30 -42.87 3.10 -30.63
CA THR A 30 -43.85 3.56 -29.65
C THR A 30 -44.73 2.43 -29.19
N LEU A 31 -44.80 2.15 -27.89
CA LEU A 31 -46.01 1.60 -27.24
C LEU A 31 -46.04 2.03 -25.75
N ARG A 32 -47.14 2.68 -25.38
CA ARG A 32 -47.54 3.01 -24.02
C ARG A 32 -47.81 1.73 -23.23
N ASN A 33 -47.14 1.54 -22.11
CA ASN A 33 -47.70 0.92 -20.92
C ASN A 33 -46.81 1.16 -19.75
N ALA A 34 -47.36 1.70 -18.67
CA ALA A 34 -46.67 1.96 -17.40
C ALA A 34 -46.28 0.63 -16.75
N GLN A 35 -44.98 0.44 -16.51
CA GLN A 35 -44.44 -0.62 -15.64
C GLN A 35 -43.55 -0.04 -14.57
N PRO A 36 -43.46 -0.67 -13.39
CA PRO A 36 -42.92 -0.03 -12.19
C PRO A 36 -41.41 0.17 -12.22
N PHE A 37 -40.98 1.31 -11.66
CA PHE A 37 -39.62 1.87 -11.61
C PHE A 37 -38.56 1.04 -10.87
N HIS A 38 -38.77 -0.26 -10.59
CA HIS A 38 -37.89 -1.04 -9.74
C HIS A 38 -36.80 -1.89 -10.41
N THR A 39 -36.84 -2.07 -11.71
CA THR A 39 -35.94 -3.00 -12.42
C THR A 39 -34.63 -2.37 -12.95
N GLN A 40 -34.56 -1.05 -13.13
CA GLN A 40 -33.38 -0.41 -13.69
C GLN A 40 -32.23 -0.23 -12.67
N HIS A 41 -32.54 -0.08 -11.38
CA HIS A 41 -31.51 0.06 -10.34
C HIS A 41 -30.75 -1.25 -10.05
N SER A 42 -31.40 -2.39 -10.12
CA SER A 42 -30.79 -3.69 -9.82
C SER A 42 -29.80 -4.15 -10.90
N THR A 43 -30.12 -3.93 -12.18
CA THR A 43 -29.24 -4.29 -13.32
C THR A 43 -27.98 -3.44 -13.34
N PHE A 44 -28.04 -2.16 -13.02
CA PHE A 44 -26.89 -1.27 -12.97
C PHE A 44 -25.93 -1.66 -11.83
N HIS A 45 -26.44 -2.02 -10.66
CA HIS A 45 -25.64 -2.49 -9.54
C HIS A 45 -24.92 -3.81 -9.83
N ILE A 46 -25.57 -4.74 -10.49
CA ILE A 46 -24.99 -6.05 -10.86
C ILE A 46 -23.87 -5.87 -11.89
N GLN A 47 -24.06 -5.05 -12.90
CA GLN A 47 -23.04 -4.77 -13.91
C GLN A 47 -21.80 -4.07 -13.32
N HIS A 48 -21.99 -3.09 -12.43
CA HIS A 48 -20.90 -2.40 -11.75
C HIS A 48 -20.11 -3.35 -10.84
N SER A 49 -20.79 -4.21 -10.09
CA SER A 49 -20.13 -5.21 -9.22
C SER A 49 -19.31 -6.21 -10.04
N THR A 50 -19.81 -6.67 -11.17
CA THR A 50 -19.10 -7.60 -12.07
C THR A 50 -17.88 -6.94 -12.71
N PHE A 51 -18.01 -5.68 -13.14
CA PHE A 51 -16.88 -4.91 -13.67
C PHE A 51 -15.76 -4.74 -12.65
N MET A 52 -16.08 -4.34 -11.42
CA MET A 52 -15.09 -4.18 -10.35
C MET A 52 -14.38 -5.49 -10.05
N LYS A 53 -15.10 -6.62 -9.96
CA LYS A 53 -14.47 -7.94 -9.75
C LYS A 53 -13.47 -8.28 -10.85
N LYS A 54 -13.79 -8.04 -12.12
CA LYS A 54 -12.89 -8.26 -13.26
C LYS A 54 -11.66 -7.35 -13.21
N LEU A 55 -11.84 -6.08 -12.87
CA LEU A 55 -10.74 -5.13 -12.75
C LEU A 55 -9.75 -5.56 -11.65
N TYR A 56 -10.26 -5.89 -10.45
CA TYR A 56 -9.42 -6.38 -9.37
C TYR A 56 -8.69 -7.66 -9.74
N ALA A 57 -9.38 -8.64 -10.32
CA ALA A 57 -8.76 -9.89 -10.77
C ALA A 57 -7.60 -9.61 -11.73
N HIS A 58 -7.83 -8.80 -12.77
CA HIS A 58 -6.81 -8.47 -13.77
C HIS A 58 -5.59 -7.75 -13.14
N VAL A 59 -5.83 -6.76 -12.28
CA VAL A 59 -4.74 -6.01 -11.61
C VAL A 59 -3.95 -6.91 -10.66
N LEU A 60 -4.61 -7.75 -9.89
CA LEU A 60 -3.93 -8.67 -8.96
C LEU A 60 -3.15 -9.74 -9.71
N ASP A 61 -3.71 -10.32 -10.78
CA ASP A 61 -3.03 -11.33 -11.60
C ASP A 61 -1.77 -10.76 -12.26
N TYR A 62 -1.84 -9.54 -12.78
CA TYR A 62 -0.65 -8.83 -13.28
C TYR A 62 0.44 -8.73 -12.22
N PHE A 63 0.11 -8.28 -11.01
CA PHE A 63 1.10 -8.12 -9.95
C PHE A 63 1.64 -9.45 -9.40
N ARG A 64 0.80 -10.48 -9.28
CA ARG A 64 1.24 -11.84 -8.87
C ARG A 64 2.27 -12.42 -9.83
N GLN A 65 2.09 -12.19 -11.14
CA GLN A 65 3.04 -12.64 -12.15
C GLN A 65 4.34 -11.82 -12.14
N LEU A 66 4.26 -10.50 -11.93
CA LEU A 66 5.41 -9.62 -11.99
C LEU A 66 6.27 -9.70 -10.73
N HIS A 67 5.64 -9.77 -9.56
CA HIS A 67 6.30 -9.70 -8.25
C HIS A 67 5.67 -10.71 -7.27
N PRO A 68 5.88 -12.03 -7.46
CA PRO A 68 5.27 -13.04 -6.58
C PRO A 68 5.74 -12.94 -5.13
N GLU A 69 7.01 -12.60 -4.90
CA GLU A 69 7.68 -12.56 -3.59
C GLU A 69 8.02 -11.13 -3.15
N VAL A 70 7.07 -10.21 -3.32
CA VAL A 70 7.29 -8.83 -2.90
C VAL A 70 7.17 -8.64 -1.41
N THR A 71 8.13 -7.90 -0.81
CA THR A 71 8.11 -7.50 0.60
C THR A 71 8.63 -6.06 0.76
N THR A 72 8.84 -5.63 2.00
CA THR A 72 9.40 -4.30 2.30
C THR A 72 10.85 -4.17 1.83
N GLU A 73 11.24 -2.95 1.46
CA GLU A 73 12.65 -2.60 1.16
C GLU A 73 13.46 -2.24 2.43
N LEU A 74 12.83 -2.23 3.62
CA LEU A 74 13.50 -2.01 4.89
C LEU A 74 14.29 -3.26 5.32
N GLU A 75 15.49 -3.05 5.86
CA GLU A 75 16.37 -4.10 6.37
C GLU A 75 16.19 -4.25 7.89
N PHE A 76 15.95 -5.48 8.36
CA PHE A 76 15.72 -5.79 9.77
C PHE A 76 16.04 -7.27 10.08
N GLY A 77 16.39 -7.57 11.32
CA GLY A 77 16.67 -8.92 11.81
C GLY A 77 15.63 -9.44 12.82
N SER A 78 14.75 -8.57 13.33
CA SER A 78 13.71 -8.94 14.30
C SER A 78 12.44 -8.11 14.14
N VAL A 79 11.34 -8.53 14.78
CA VAL A 79 10.07 -7.78 14.79
C VAL A 79 10.26 -6.40 15.42
N PHE A 80 11.05 -6.29 16.49
CA PHE A 80 11.38 -5.01 17.10
C PHE A 80 12.15 -4.09 16.11
N GLN A 81 13.16 -4.62 15.44
CA GLN A 81 13.94 -3.87 14.45
C GLN A 81 13.07 -3.41 13.28
N LEU A 82 12.12 -4.23 12.82
CA LEU A 82 11.13 -3.80 11.82
C LEU A 82 10.30 -2.63 12.34
N LEU A 83 9.78 -2.70 13.57
CA LEU A 83 9.00 -1.61 14.17
C LEU A 83 9.80 -0.31 14.20
N VAL A 84 11.04 -0.36 14.68
CA VAL A 84 11.96 0.79 14.69
C VAL A 84 12.17 1.34 13.28
N ALA A 85 12.48 0.48 12.30
CA ALA A 85 12.71 0.88 10.92
C ALA A 85 11.45 1.54 10.29
N VAL A 86 10.26 1.00 10.57
CA VAL A 86 8.98 1.56 10.07
C VAL A 86 8.68 2.92 10.72
N VAL A 87 8.95 3.09 12.02
CA VAL A 87 8.83 4.40 12.70
C VAL A 87 9.80 5.41 12.08
N LEU A 88 11.05 5.01 11.84
CA LEU A 88 12.04 5.85 11.19
C LEU A 88 11.69 6.20 9.75
N SER A 89 10.97 5.33 9.02
CA SER A 89 10.57 5.55 7.62
C SER A 89 9.48 6.62 7.45
N ALA A 90 8.83 7.08 8.52
CA ALA A 90 7.85 8.15 8.44
C ALA A 90 8.47 9.43 7.84
N GLN A 91 8.00 9.83 6.64
CA GLN A 91 8.52 10.96 5.86
C GLN A 91 10.04 10.86 5.57
N CYS A 92 10.58 9.66 5.53
CA CYS A 92 11.98 9.38 5.20
C CYS A 92 12.04 8.25 4.17
N THR A 93 13.09 8.23 3.35
CA THR A 93 13.26 7.15 2.37
C THR A 93 13.80 5.88 3.04
N ASP A 94 13.35 4.71 2.56
CA ASP A 94 13.83 3.40 3.06
C ASP A 94 15.36 3.30 2.93
N LYS A 95 15.93 3.82 1.84
CA LYS A 95 17.38 3.90 1.65
C LYS A 95 18.09 4.66 2.78
N ARG A 96 17.52 5.79 3.25
CA ARG A 96 18.10 6.55 4.36
C ARG A 96 17.96 5.80 5.68
N VAL A 97 16.82 5.15 5.90
CA VAL A 97 16.60 4.31 7.09
C VAL A 97 17.64 3.18 7.13
N ASN A 98 17.80 2.43 6.04
CA ASN A 98 18.77 1.33 5.94
C ASN A 98 20.23 1.78 6.07
N GLN A 99 20.52 3.07 5.92
CA GLN A 99 21.87 3.62 6.19
C GLN A 99 22.15 3.87 7.68
N VAL A 100 21.13 4.12 8.49
CA VAL A 100 21.28 4.45 9.91
C VAL A 100 21.00 3.27 10.84
N THR A 101 20.10 2.36 10.42
CA THR A 101 19.64 1.25 11.26
C THR A 101 20.73 0.21 11.59
N PRO A 102 21.70 -0.13 10.74
CA PRO A 102 22.73 -1.12 11.11
C PRO A 102 23.51 -0.73 12.35
N GLU A 103 23.94 0.52 12.44
CA GLU A 103 24.69 1.01 13.61
C GLU A 103 23.79 1.18 14.84
N LEU A 104 22.55 1.67 14.63
CA LEU A 104 21.54 1.75 15.69
C LEU A 104 21.25 0.36 16.28
N PHE A 105 21.05 -0.67 15.46
CA PHE A 105 20.73 -2.02 15.91
C PHE A 105 21.93 -2.77 16.50
N ARG A 106 23.14 -2.37 16.19
CA ARG A 106 24.34 -2.88 16.86
C ARG A 106 24.39 -2.45 18.33
N HIS A 107 23.95 -1.22 18.64
CA HIS A 107 23.92 -0.67 20.01
C HIS A 107 22.62 -1.02 20.75
N TYR A 108 21.50 -1.04 20.05
CA TYR A 108 20.16 -1.27 20.60
C TYR A 108 19.44 -2.38 19.80
N PRO A 109 19.83 -3.66 19.99
CA PRO A 109 19.33 -4.78 19.18
C PRO A 109 17.85 -5.12 19.45
N ASP A 110 17.32 -4.78 20.62
CA ASP A 110 16.00 -5.14 21.12
C ASP A 110 15.35 -4.02 21.95
N ALA A 111 14.13 -4.26 22.41
CA ALA A 111 13.37 -3.30 23.22
C ALA A 111 14.05 -3.04 24.57
N HIS A 112 14.65 -4.08 25.18
CA HIS A 112 15.32 -3.95 26.45
C HIS A 112 16.48 -2.94 26.37
N ALA A 113 17.40 -3.14 25.44
CA ALA A 113 18.55 -2.23 25.26
C ALA A 113 18.11 -0.80 24.94
N MET A 114 17.11 -0.64 24.04
CA MET A 114 16.60 0.68 23.65
C MET A 114 15.85 1.38 24.80
N SER A 115 15.18 0.64 25.68
CA SER A 115 14.43 1.20 26.82
C SER A 115 15.34 1.89 27.83
N GLN A 116 16.60 1.44 27.95
CA GLN A 116 17.61 1.98 28.84
C GLN A 116 18.40 3.16 28.25
N ALA A 117 18.18 3.43 26.95
CA ALA A 117 18.93 4.48 26.25
C ALA A 117 18.51 5.89 26.70
N ASP A 118 19.48 6.82 26.61
CA ASP A 118 19.19 8.25 26.62
C ASP A 118 18.72 8.71 25.25
N GLU A 119 17.71 9.58 25.22
CA GLU A 119 17.15 10.11 23.97
C GLU A 119 18.20 10.87 23.13
N ALA A 120 19.16 11.56 23.80
CA ALA A 120 20.22 12.27 23.12
C ALA A 120 21.24 11.31 22.47
N GLU A 121 21.49 10.15 23.07
CA GLU A 121 22.33 9.13 22.45
C GLU A 121 21.65 8.53 21.23
N VAL A 122 20.37 8.14 21.32
CA VAL A 122 19.60 7.62 20.17
C VAL A 122 19.52 8.66 19.06
N TYR A 123 19.37 9.94 19.39
CA TYR A 123 19.37 11.04 18.42
C TYR A 123 20.64 11.04 17.56
N GLU A 124 21.82 10.80 18.12
CA GLU A 124 23.09 10.79 17.37
C GLU A 124 23.07 9.78 16.22
N TYR A 125 22.43 8.61 16.39
CA TYR A 125 22.28 7.61 15.33
C TYR A 125 21.25 8.03 14.27
N VAL A 126 20.18 8.71 14.68
CA VAL A 126 19.04 9.01 13.77
C VAL A 126 18.98 10.45 13.28
N LYS A 127 19.96 11.30 13.61
CA LYS A 127 19.97 12.74 13.29
C LYS A 127 19.84 13.08 11.80
N SER A 128 20.12 12.11 10.91
CA SER A 128 20.02 12.30 9.45
C SER A 128 18.66 11.90 8.86
N VAL A 129 17.74 11.38 9.66
CA VAL A 129 16.35 11.11 9.21
C VAL A 129 15.46 12.34 9.43
N SER A 130 14.29 12.35 8.81
CA SER A 130 13.30 13.44 9.02
C SER A 130 12.78 13.42 10.47
N TYR A 131 12.66 14.59 11.12
CA TYR A 131 12.16 14.75 12.48
C TYR A 131 12.91 13.94 13.55
N PRO A 132 14.25 14.03 13.61
CA PRO A 132 15.07 13.12 14.40
C PRO A 132 14.80 13.21 15.91
N ASN A 133 14.58 14.41 16.47
CA ASN A 133 14.28 14.59 17.89
C ASN A 133 13.03 13.83 18.33
N ALA A 134 11.93 14.00 17.56
CA ALA A 134 10.68 13.31 17.88
C ALA A 134 10.83 11.78 17.73
N LYS A 135 11.59 11.33 16.73
CA LYS A 135 11.80 9.90 16.49
C LYS A 135 12.69 9.28 17.57
N ALA A 136 13.79 9.92 17.96
CA ALA A 136 14.65 9.43 19.06
C ALA A 136 13.81 9.24 20.33
N ARG A 137 13.05 10.27 20.73
CA ARG A 137 12.15 10.18 21.87
C ARG A 137 11.15 9.04 21.73
N HIS A 138 10.43 8.94 20.59
CA HIS A 138 9.46 7.88 20.36
C HIS A 138 10.09 6.49 20.44
N LEU A 139 11.30 6.28 19.93
CA LEU A 139 11.97 4.99 20.00
C LEU A 139 12.26 4.57 21.44
N VAL A 140 12.72 5.48 22.27
CA VAL A 140 12.97 5.20 23.70
C VAL A 140 11.65 4.97 24.44
N GLU A 141 10.65 5.84 24.26
CA GLU A 141 9.34 5.73 24.91
C GLU A 141 8.58 4.45 24.52
N LEU A 142 8.56 4.09 23.22
CA LEU A 142 7.90 2.86 22.77
C LEU A 142 8.60 1.61 23.32
N SER A 143 9.93 1.64 23.44
CA SER A 143 10.68 0.53 23.98
C SER A 143 10.44 0.35 25.48
N ARG A 144 10.36 1.46 26.25
CA ARG A 144 9.95 1.42 27.66
C ARG A 144 8.55 0.84 27.83
N MET A 145 7.60 1.22 26.97
CA MET A 145 6.25 0.67 27.00
C MET A 145 6.22 -0.82 26.61
N ILE A 146 7.03 -1.25 25.63
CA ILE A 146 7.14 -2.66 25.26
C ILE A 146 7.69 -3.47 26.42
N GLU A 147 8.68 -2.98 27.13
CA GLU A 147 9.22 -3.65 28.34
C GLU A 147 8.17 -3.73 29.47
N SER A 148 7.54 -2.60 29.82
CA SER A 148 6.63 -2.54 30.97
C SER A 148 5.28 -3.23 30.75
N ASP A 149 4.67 -3.04 29.56
CA ASP A 149 3.30 -3.42 29.31
C ASP A 149 3.19 -4.75 28.51
N TYR A 150 4.26 -5.14 27.80
CA TYR A 150 4.25 -6.28 26.88
C TYR A 150 5.42 -7.26 27.12
N GLY A 151 6.16 -7.13 28.22
CA GLY A 151 7.21 -8.08 28.62
C GLY A 151 8.39 -8.18 27.64
N GLY A 152 8.72 -7.08 26.96
CA GLY A 152 9.81 -7.02 25.99
C GLY A 152 9.43 -7.45 24.57
N GLU A 153 8.20 -7.95 24.34
CA GLU A 153 7.73 -8.42 23.04
C GLU A 153 6.83 -7.38 22.35
N VAL A 154 7.05 -7.14 21.07
CA VAL A 154 6.19 -6.23 20.28
C VAL A 154 4.78 -6.82 20.20
N PRO A 155 3.73 -6.08 20.62
CA PRO A 155 2.37 -6.60 20.58
C PRO A 155 1.91 -6.88 19.15
N ASN A 156 1.13 -7.95 18.97
CA ASN A 156 0.67 -8.39 17.66
C ASN A 156 -0.75 -7.96 17.30
N ASP A 157 -1.47 -7.31 18.21
CA ASP A 157 -2.80 -6.78 17.95
C ASP A 157 -2.74 -5.29 17.56
N PHE A 158 -3.72 -4.89 16.73
CA PHE A 158 -3.75 -3.56 16.13
C PHE A 158 -3.90 -2.43 17.16
N ASP A 159 -4.73 -2.62 18.18
CA ASP A 159 -5.05 -1.58 19.17
C ASP A 159 -3.86 -1.35 20.12
N SER A 160 -3.19 -2.42 20.52
CA SER A 160 -1.94 -2.33 21.31
C SER A 160 -0.82 -1.66 20.51
N LEU A 161 -0.67 -1.99 19.21
CA LEU A 161 0.29 -1.29 18.35
C LEU A 161 0.03 0.21 18.27
N LEU A 162 -1.24 0.63 18.19
CA LEU A 162 -1.60 2.05 18.15
C LEU A 162 -1.30 2.81 19.46
N ARG A 163 -1.16 2.12 20.59
CA ARG A 163 -0.80 2.73 21.86
C ARG A 163 0.67 3.10 21.94
N LEU A 164 1.53 2.45 21.13
CA LEU A 164 2.96 2.69 21.14
C LEU A 164 3.29 4.11 20.62
N PRO A 165 4.14 4.87 21.33
CA PRO A 165 4.60 6.19 20.88
C PRO A 165 5.19 6.16 19.46
N GLY A 166 4.76 7.08 18.61
CA GLY A 166 5.21 7.15 17.21
C GLY A 166 4.56 6.16 16.26
N VAL A 167 3.67 5.28 16.74
CA VAL A 167 2.96 4.30 15.92
C VAL A 167 1.57 4.82 15.55
N GLY A 168 1.41 5.20 14.28
CA GLY A 168 0.09 5.53 13.73
C GLY A 168 -0.54 4.35 13.00
N ARG A 169 -1.79 4.54 12.51
CA ARG A 169 -2.54 3.50 11.79
C ARG A 169 -1.76 2.85 10.65
N LYS A 170 -1.05 3.66 9.85
CA LYS A 170 -0.23 3.12 8.73
C LYS A 170 0.87 2.20 9.24
N THR A 171 1.58 2.61 10.30
CA THR A 171 2.65 1.82 10.93
C THR A 171 2.09 0.52 11.52
N ALA A 172 0.98 0.60 12.27
CA ALA A 172 0.32 -0.59 12.82
C ALA A 172 -0.09 -1.58 11.72
N ASN A 173 -0.68 -1.11 10.62
CA ASN A 173 -1.01 -1.97 9.49
C ASN A 173 0.22 -2.58 8.82
N VAL A 174 1.36 -1.87 8.73
CA VAL A 174 2.61 -2.46 8.22
C VAL A 174 3.09 -3.57 9.13
N MET A 175 3.08 -3.37 10.45
CA MET A 175 3.46 -4.40 11.42
C MET A 175 2.54 -5.62 11.31
N GLN A 176 1.23 -5.41 11.25
CA GLN A 176 0.26 -6.49 11.06
C GLN A 176 0.55 -7.31 9.79
N ALA A 177 0.79 -6.64 8.67
CA ALA A 177 1.01 -7.30 7.38
C ALA A 177 2.38 -7.98 7.30
N VAL A 178 3.46 -7.29 7.70
CA VAL A 178 4.84 -7.71 7.43
C VAL A 178 5.40 -8.57 8.56
N ALA A 179 5.19 -8.17 9.82
CA ALA A 179 5.74 -8.89 10.97
C ALA A 179 4.88 -10.09 11.37
N PHE A 180 3.55 -9.93 11.31
CA PHE A 180 2.62 -10.91 11.88
C PHE A 180 1.82 -11.67 10.83
N GLY A 181 2.04 -11.41 9.53
CA GLY A 181 1.34 -12.12 8.43
C GLY A 181 -0.17 -11.93 8.44
N GLN A 182 -0.67 -10.90 9.12
CA GLN A 182 -2.10 -10.65 9.22
C GLN A 182 -2.63 -9.91 7.99
N SER A 183 -3.93 -10.07 7.75
CA SER A 183 -4.62 -9.44 6.62
C SER A 183 -4.84 -7.96 6.87
N ALA A 184 -3.82 -7.15 6.58
CA ALA A 184 -3.87 -5.69 6.73
C ALA A 184 -3.47 -4.99 5.42
N MET A 185 -4.02 -3.79 5.21
CA MET A 185 -3.75 -2.97 4.02
C MET A 185 -3.23 -1.59 4.44
N PRO A 186 -1.92 -1.43 4.61
CA PRO A 186 -1.35 -0.10 4.83
C PRO A 186 -1.63 0.82 3.63
N VAL A 187 -2.14 2.02 3.88
CA VAL A 187 -2.41 2.99 2.80
C VAL A 187 -1.52 4.20 2.99
N ASP A 188 -0.51 4.31 2.12
CA ASP A 188 0.33 5.49 1.99
C ASP A 188 -0.11 6.36 0.80
N THR A 189 0.66 7.40 0.50
CA THR A 189 0.36 8.30 -0.63
C THR A 189 0.47 7.61 -1.99
N HIS A 190 1.30 6.57 -2.14
CA HIS A 190 1.41 5.79 -3.36
C HIS A 190 0.21 4.87 -3.55
N VAL A 191 -0.12 4.07 -2.54
CA VAL A 191 -1.30 3.20 -2.53
C VAL A 191 -2.57 4.02 -2.77
N TYR A 192 -2.75 5.12 -2.04
CA TYR A 192 -3.88 6.03 -2.20
C TYR A 192 -4.03 6.50 -3.66
N ARG A 193 -2.96 7.06 -4.22
CA ARG A 193 -2.95 7.60 -5.58
C ARG A 193 -3.19 6.53 -6.65
N VAL A 194 -2.47 5.41 -6.56
CA VAL A 194 -2.55 4.33 -7.54
C VAL A 194 -3.95 3.71 -7.55
N SER A 195 -4.52 3.45 -6.37
CA SER A 195 -5.87 2.87 -6.25
C SER A 195 -6.94 3.76 -6.90
N HIS A 196 -6.84 5.08 -6.74
CA HIS A 196 -7.76 6.01 -7.41
C HIS A 196 -7.53 6.06 -8.92
N ARG A 197 -6.28 6.11 -9.38
CA ARG A 197 -5.95 6.19 -10.81
C ARG A 197 -6.35 4.93 -11.58
N LEU A 198 -6.14 3.77 -10.98
CA LEU A 198 -6.57 2.48 -11.53
C LEU A 198 -8.09 2.26 -11.43
N GLY A 199 -8.80 3.08 -10.67
CA GLY A 199 -10.24 2.92 -10.47
C GLY A 199 -10.61 1.80 -9.53
N LEU A 200 -9.67 1.29 -8.74
CA LEU A 200 -9.92 0.27 -7.71
C LEU A 200 -10.82 0.78 -6.59
N VAL A 201 -10.79 2.06 -6.32
CA VAL A 201 -11.62 2.69 -5.29
C VAL A 201 -12.46 3.83 -5.87
N PRO A 202 -13.68 4.07 -5.34
CA PRO A 202 -14.52 5.18 -5.77
C PRO A 202 -13.93 6.53 -5.34
N LYS A 203 -14.29 7.61 -6.03
CA LYS A 203 -13.87 8.97 -5.66
C LYS A 203 -14.30 9.38 -4.24
N SER A 204 -15.39 8.79 -3.74
CA SER A 204 -15.88 9.01 -2.37
C SER A 204 -14.97 8.43 -1.28
N ALA A 205 -14.06 7.51 -1.63
CA ALA A 205 -13.02 7.03 -0.73
C ALA A 205 -11.89 8.05 -0.58
N ASN A 206 -12.21 9.24 -0.09
CA ASN A 206 -11.34 10.43 -0.07
C ASN A 206 -10.43 10.54 1.17
N THR A 207 -10.32 9.48 1.95
CA THR A 207 -9.38 9.38 3.08
C THR A 207 -8.62 8.04 3.02
N PRO A 208 -7.39 7.94 3.58
CA PRO A 208 -6.66 6.67 3.64
C PRO A 208 -7.47 5.53 4.27
N LEU A 209 -8.22 5.80 5.34
CA LEU A 209 -9.09 4.81 5.99
C LEU A 209 -10.21 4.30 5.07
N LYS A 210 -10.82 5.17 4.26
CA LYS A 210 -11.84 4.74 3.31
C LYS A 210 -11.23 3.90 2.17
N VAL A 211 -10.05 4.28 1.69
CA VAL A 211 -9.30 3.50 0.69
C VAL A 211 -8.92 2.14 1.24
N GLU A 212 -8.38 2.06 2.46
CA GLU A 212 -8.08 0.82 3.17
C GLU A 212 -9.30 -0.11 3.20
N LYS A 213 -10.45 0.38 3.68
CA LYS A 213 -11.70 -0.40 3.75
C LYS A 213 -12.17 -0.92 2.39
N GLU A 214 -12.08 -0.09 1.34
CA GLU A 214 -12.46 -0.51 -0.02
C GLU A 214 -11.51 -1.56 -0.58
N LEU A 215 -10.20 -1.39 -0.43
CA LEU A 215 -9.23 -2.38 -0.88
C LEU A 215 -9.39 -3.71 -0.14
N MET A 216 -9.55 -3.69 1.19
CA MET A 216 -9.77 -4.89 1.99
C MET A 216 -11.07 -5.63 1.65
N ARG A 217 -12.08 -4.95 1.15
CA ARG A 217 -13.35 -5.57 0.69
C ARG A 217 -13.17 -6.40 -0.57
N HIS A 218 -12.23 -6.03 -1.44
CA HIS A 218 -12.12 -6.56 -2.79
C HIS A 218 -10.88 -7.41 -3.03
N ILE A 219 -9.83 -7.20 -2.24
CA ILE A 219 -8.58 -7.97 -2.33
C ILE A 219 -8.69 -9.19 -1.41
N PRO A 220 -8.38 -10.41 -1.90
CA PRO A 220 -8.31 -11.59 -1.05
C PRO A 220 -7.37 -11.40 0.14
N ALA A 221 -7.75 -11.91 1.31
CA ALA A 221 -6.97 -11.77 2.55
C ALA A 221 -5.50 -12.20 2.40
N ALA A 222 -5.26 -13.29 1.67
CA ALA A 222 -3.92 -13.83 1.40
C ALA A 222 -3.03 -12.89 0.54
N ASP A 223 -3.61 -11.94 -0.17
CA ASP A 223 -2.88 -11.01 -1.03
C ASP A 223 -2.69 -9.63 -0.40
N LEU A 224 -3.40 -9.29 0.68
CA LEU A 224 -3.43 -7.93 1.22
C LEU A 224 -2.04 -7.37 1.51
N ALA A 225 -1.19 -8.13 2.20
CA ALA A 225 0.17 -7.71 2.51
C ALA A 225 0.99 -7.45 1.23
N ARG A 226 0.92 -8.36 0.26
CA ARG A 226 1.61 -8.22 -1.04
C ARG A 226 1.03 -7.08 -1.86
N ALA A 227 -0.30 -6.93 -1.87
CA ALA A 227 -0.99 -5.88 -2.62
C ALA A 227 -0.60 -4.47 -2.16
N HIS A 228 -0.34 -4.28 -0.87
CA HIS A 228 0.25 -3.04 -0.37
C HIS A 228 1.57 -2.74 -1.10
N HIS A 229 2.51 -3.68 -1.11
CA HIS A 229 3.82 -3.50 -1.74
C HIS A 229 3.71 -3.35 -3.25
N TRP A 230 2.85 -4.12 -3.94
CA TRP A 230 2.59 -3.97 -5.37
C TRP A 230 2.13 -2.56 -5.73
N LEU A 231 1.13 -2.05 -5.04
CA LEU A 231 0.58 -0.72 -5.30
C LEU A 231 1.59 0.39 -4.93
N LEU A 232 2.35 0.20 -3.84
CA LEU A 232 3.40 1.12 -3.41
C LEU A 232 4.51 1.21 -4.48
N LEU A 233 5.09 0.07 -4.88
CA LEU A 233 6.18 0.01 -5.85
C LEU A 233 5.72 0.49 -7.24
N HIS A 234 4.53 0.09 -7.68
CA HIS A 234 3.94 0.61 -8.91
C HIS A 234 3.78 2.13 -8.87
N GLY A 235 3.36 2.67 -7.72
CA GLY A 235 3.27 4.12 -7.49
C GLY A 235 4.62 4.81 -7.44
N ARG A 236 5.65 4.14 -6.93
CA ARG A 236 7.01 4.67 -6.80
C ARG A 236 7.72 4.73 -8.17
N TYR A 237 7.60 3.68 -8.97
CA TYR A 237 8.42 3.49 -10.18
C TYR A 237 7.66 3.64 -11.51
N VAL A 238 6.36 3.39 -11.56
CA VAL A 238 5.58 3.41 -12.80
C VAL A 238 4.53 4.52 -12.79
N CYS A 239 3.57 4.47 -11.86
CA CYS A 239 2.48 5.45 -11.75
C CYS A 239 2.90 6.62 -10.86
N THR A 240 3.99 7.30 -11.21
CA THR A 240 4.57 8.39 -10.42
C THR A 240 3.61 9.58 -10.28
N SER A 241 3.84 10.44 -9.28
CA SER A 241 2.91 11.53 -8.96
C SER A 241 2.75 12.52 -10.11
N ARG A 242 3.87 13.08 -10.62
CA ARG A 242 3.87 14.18 -11.60
C ARG A 242 3.86 13.71 -13.06
N LYS A 243 4.62 12.66 -13.38
CA LYS A 243 4.80 12.15 -14.75
C LYS A 243 4.68 10.62 -14.78
N PRO A 244 3.45 10.07 -14.70
CA PRO A 244 3.29 8.63 -14.75
C PRO A 244 3.71 8.07 -16.13
N HIS A 245 4.38 6.92 -16.12
CA HIS A 245 4.91 6.27 -17.32
C HIS A 245 3.84 5.41 -18.01
N CYS A 246 2.68 6.03 -18.36
CA CYS A 246 1.51 5.31 -18.89
C CYS A 246 1.79 4.52 -20.16
N SER A 247 2.67 5.01 -21.05
CA SER A 247 3.05 4.31 -22.30
C SER A 247 3.85 3.01 -22.06
N LYS A 248 4.43 2.86 -20.87
CA LYS A 248 5.18 1.66 -20.45
C LYS A 248 4.44 0.82 -19.39
N CYS A 249 3.23 1.23 -19.02
CA CYS A 249 2.45 0.58 -17.99
C CYS A 249 1.63 -0.54 -18.60
N ALA A 250 1.85 -1.77 -18.15
CA ALA A 250 1.11 -2.93 -18.64
C ALA A 250 -0.39 -2.93 -18.22
N LEU A 251 -0.76 -2.08 -17.27
CA LEU A 251 -2.16 -1.86 -16.87
C LEU A 251 -2.84 -0.72 -17.66
N ALA A 252 -2.19 -0.16 -18.70
CA ALA A 252 -2.68 1.01 -19.41
C ALA A 252 -4.03 0.77 -20.12
N ASP A 253 -4.29 -0.45 -20.59
CA ASP A 253 -5.49 -0.83 -21.34
C ASP A 253 -6.73 -0.93 -20.45
N VAL A 254 -6.54 -1.31 -19.17
CA VAL A 254 -7.64 -1.42 -18.20
C VAL A 254 -7.76 -0.20 -17.29
N CYS A 255 -6.72 0.66 -17.28
CA CYS A 255 -6.65 1.82 -16.42
C CYS A 255 -7.52 2.97 -16.96
N PRO A 256 -8.51 3.48 -16.19
CA PRO A 256 -9.30 4.64 -16.60
C PRO A 256 -8.50 5.95 -16.60
N LYS A 257 -7.20 5.89 -16.26
CA LYS A 257 -6.26 7.03 -16.25
C LYS A 257 -6.82 8.25 -15.51
N ARG A 258 -7.35 8.04 -14.33
CA ARG A 258 -7.91 9.11 -13.47
C ARG A 258 -6.79 10.02 -12.94
N ILE A 259 -6.14 10.76 -13.83
CA ILE A 259 -5.09 11.72 -13.53
C ILE A 259 -5.74 13.09 -13.45
N GLU A 260 -5.67 13.75 -12.31
CA GLU A 260 -6.15 15.12 -12.17
C GLU A 260 -5.39 16.04 -13.13
N GLY A 261 -6.11 16.83 -13.93
CA GLY A 261 -5.52 17.76 -14.90
C GLY A 261 -5.18 17.18 -16.27
N SER A 262 -5.31 15.90 -16.54
CA SER A 262 -5.22 15.37 -17.91
C SER A 262 -6.58 15.49 -18.60
N LYS A 263 -6.71 16.46 -19.51
CA LYS A 263 -7.74 16.36 -20.53
C LYS A 263 -7.39 15.12 -21.35
N LEU A 264 -8.28 14.13 -21.33
CA LEU A 264 -8.23 13.02 -22.27
C LEU A 264 -8.38 13.61 -23.68
N SER A 265 -7.28 13.67 -24.44
CA SER A 265 -7.30 13.92 -25.88
C SER A 265 -7.62 12.63 -26.59
#